data_41db49c2f50b72ac60c820355dd66cd7
#
_entry.id   41db49c2f50b72ac60c820355dd66cd7
#
_cell.length_a   1.000
_cell.length_b   1.000
_cell.length_c   1.000
_cell.angle_alpha   90.00
_cell.angle_beta   90.00
_cell.angle_gamma   90.00
#
_symmetry.space_group_name_H-M   'P 1'
#
loop_
_entity.id
_entity.type
_entity.pdbx_description
1 polymer ?
#
loop_
_entity_poly.entity_id
_entity_poly.type
_entity_poly.pdbx_seq_one_letter_code
_entity_poly.pdbx_strand_id
1 'polypeptide(L)'
;MIESLKKLNLSQKLEECKWSGAVNFLFIRDHVLLIKRSEQMPTHAGQLAFAGGHRNKSEVNPIDTALRELNEETAIDISEVNTIGILASVSSSSLSKIIPVISYIDADPKLLVSELKSNGEWDEAILVPIEYFKDMERWSYGLSIKENNEYKIYFCSINSDAFISTKSDSELKSHLLWGATAQMMWNFFKL
;
A
#
# COMPACT_ATOMS: atom_id res chain seq x y z
N MET A 1 -5.05 -3.97 17.88
CA MET A 1 -4.67 -3.17 16.71
C MET A 1 -5.89 -2.57 15.99
N ILE A 2 -6.86 -3.33 15.55
CA ILE A 2 -8.10 -2.84 14.88
C ILE A 2 -8.80 -1.77 15.72
N GLU A 3 -8.93 -1.98 17.04
CA GLU A 3 -9.47 -0.99 17.97
C GLU A 3 -8.64 0.30 18.02
N SER A 4 -7.33 0.21 17.84
CA SER A 4 -6.45 1.38 17.75
C SER A 4 -6.61 2.10 16.42
N LEU A 5 -6.76 1.38 15.31
CA LEU A 5 -7.03 1.95 13.98
C LEU A 5 -8.38 2.65 13.94
N LYS A 6 -9.42 2.07 14.53
CA LYS A 6 -10.76 2.70 14.63
C LYS A 6 -10.77 3.96 15.48
N LYS A 7 -9.84 4.11 16.41
CA LYS A 7 -9.66 5.33 17.24
C LYS A 7 -8.94 6.45 16.51
N LEU A 8 -8.22 6.15 15.42
CA LEU A 8 -7.66 7.17 14.54
C LEU A 8 -8.84 7.86 13.85
N ASN A 9 -9.06 9.13 14.17
CA ASN A 9 -10.08 9.93 13.47
C ASN A 9 -9.54 10.31 12.09
N LEU A 10 -9.56 9.33 11.17
CA LEU A 10 -9.02 9.46 9.81
C LEU A 10 -9.96 10.19 8.85
N SER A 11 -11.04 10.78 9.37
CA SER A 11 -11.99 11.54 8.58
C SER A 11 -11.40 12.90 8.16
N GLN A 12 -10.55 12.91 7.13
CA GLN A 12 -10.43 14.13 6.33
C GLN A 12 -11.76 14.34 5.59
N LYS A 13 -12.22 15.59 5.55
CA LYS A 13 -13.43 15.95 4.79
C LYS A 13 -13.20 15.56 3.33
N LEU A 14 -13.90 14.51 2.89
CA LEU A 14 -13.86 13.98 1.52
C LEU A 14 -14.31 15.02 0.48
N GLU A 15 -15.05 16.06 0.89
CA GLU A 15 -15.79 16.95 0.01
C GLU A 15 -14.94 17.94 -0.82
N GLU A 16 -13.65 18.13 -0.50
CA GLU A 16 -12.81 19.12 -1.21
C GLU A 16 -11.54 18.56 -1.82
N CYS A 17 -11.29 17.27 -1.71
CA CYS A 17 -10.01 16.70 -2.17
C CYS A 17 -10.09 16.27 -3.64
N LYS A 18 -9.51 17.07 -4.55
CA LYS A 18 -9.22 16.59 -5.90
C LYS A 18 -8.16 15.49 -5.79
N TRP A 19 -8.48 14.26 -6.20
CA TRP A 19 -7.53 13.16 -6.28
C TRP A 19 -7.39 12.65 -7.71
N SER A 20 -6.23 12.13 -8.06
CA SER A 20 -5.93 11.53 -9.36
C SER A 20 -5.86 10.00 -9.29
N GLY A 21 -5.71 9.44 -8.11
CA GLY A 21 -5.70 8.01 -7.84
C GLY A 21 -5.84 7.71 -6.36
N ALA A 22 -6.15 6.46 -6.05
CA ALA A 22 -6.21 5.96 -4.68
C ALA A 22 -5.58 4.57 -4.58
N VAL A 23 -5.08 4.24 -3.41
CA VAL A 23 -4.48 2.95 -3.09
C VAL A 23 -5.12 2.39 -1.82
N ASN A 24 -5.20 1.07 -1.72
CA ASN A 24 -5.71 0.40 -0.55
C ASN A 24 -4.56 -0.01 0.38
N PHE A 25 -4.38 0.69 1.49
CA PHE A 25 -3.48 0.32 2.56
C PHE A 25 -4.18 -0.72 3.43
N LEU A 26 -4.12 -1.99 2.98
CA LEU A 26 -4.86 -3.09 3.54
C LEU A 26 -4.09 -3.78 4.67
N PHE A 27 -4.74 -3.86 5.82
CA PHE A 27 -4.32 -4.68 6.94
C PHE A 27 -5.06 -6.02 6.93
N ILE A 28 -4.30 -7.10 7.07
CA ILE A 28 -4.83 -8.46 7.24
C ILE A 28 -4.37 -8.93 8.62
N ARG A 29 -5.27 -8.81 9.61
CA ARG A 29 -4.94 -8.92 11.04
C ARG A 29 -3.77 -7.99 11.40
N ASP A 30 -2.58 -8.55 11.63
CA ASP A 30 -1.34 -7.88 12.03
C ASP A 30 -0.32 -7.75 10.89
N HIS A 31 -0.75 -7.93 9.65
CA HIS A 31 0.09 -7.82 8.45
C HIS A 31 -0.41 -6.72 7.52
N VAL A 32 0.50 -6.20 6.71
CA VAL A 32 0.21 -5.26 5.61
C VAL A 32 0.40 -5.98 4.28
N LEU A 33 -0.58 -5.86 3.39
CA LEU A 33 -0.48 -6.36 2.02
C LEU A 33 0.31 -5.37 1.15
N LEU A 34 1.33 -5.89 0.48
CA LEU A 34 2.07 -5.21 -0.58
C LEU A 34 2.13 -6.11 -1.81
N ILE A 35 2.07 -5.53 -2.99
CA ILE A 35 2.28 -6.21 -4.27
C ILE A 35 3.60 -5.73 -4.88
N LYS A 36 4.37 -6.65 -5.45
CA LYS A 36 5.54 -6.34 -6.27
C LYS A 36 5.07 -6.23 -7.72
N ARG A 37 5.06 -5.01 -8.23
CA ARG A 37 4.67 -4.73 -9.61
C ARG A 37 5.49 -5.56 -10.59
N SER A 38 4.83 -6.02 -11.66
CA SER A 38 5.51 -6.84 -12.67
C SER A 38 6.66 -6.07 -13.33
N GLU A 39 7.74 -6.80 -13.61
CA GLU A 39 8.89 -6.24 -14.36
C GLU A 39 8.50 -5.82 -15.80
N GLN A 40 7.33 -6.24 -16.28
CA GLN A 40 6.79 -5.88 -17.60
C GLN A 40 5.97 -4.59 -17.59
N MET A 41 5.71 -4.02 -16.41
CA MET A 41 4.94 -2.78 -16.33
C MET A 41 5.71 -1.59 -16.90
N PRO A 42 5.03 -0.70 -17.65
CA PRO A 42 5.68 0.45 -18.30
C PRO A 42 6.21 1.48 -17.29
N THR A 43 5.67 1.49 -16.08
CA THR A 43 6.07 2.40 -15.00
C THR A 43 6.17 1.66 -13.69
N HIS A 44 7.15 2.05 -12.86
CA HIS A 44 7.33 1.48 -11.52
C HIS A 44 7.54 -0.05 -11.50
N ALA A 45 8.11 -0.62 -12.57
CA ALA A 45 8.43 -2.04 -12.69
C ALA A 45 9.25 -2.54 -11.48
N GLY A 46 8.88 -3.72 -10.95
CA GLY A 46 9.55 -4.36 -9.83
C GLY A 46 9.42 -3.67 -8.46
N GLN A 47 8.70 -2.53 -8.36
CA GLN A 47 8.55 -1.82 -7.09
C GLN A 47 7.45 -2.44 -6.22
N LEU A 48 7.65 -2.40 -4.90
CA LEU A 48 6.58 -2.69 -3.95
C LEU A 48 5.58 -1.53 -3.90
N ALA A 49 4.30 -1.87 -3.95
CA ALA A 49 3.20 -0.92 -3.89
C ALA A 49 2.01 -1.47 -3.09
N PHE A 50 1.14 -0.58 -2.66
CA PHE A 50 -0.23 -0.96 -2.33
C PHE A 50 -1.00 -1.22 -3.61
N ALA A 51 -2.01 -2.10 -3.58
CA ALA A 51 -2.98 -2.23 -4.65
C ALA A 51 -3.70 -0.89 -4.87
N GLY A 52 -3.82 -0.45 -6.13
CA GLY A 52 -4.41 0.85 -6.41
C GLY A 52 -4.02 1.44 -7.75
N GLY A 53 -4.78 2.46 -8.17
CA GLY A 53 -4.57 3.06 -9.47
C GLY A 53 -5.29 4.38 -9.68
N HIS A 54 -5.60 4.68 -10.93
CA HIS A 54 -6.20 5.93 -11.35
C HIS A 54 -7.69 6.00 -11.03
N ARG A 55 -8.14 7.22 -10.72
CA ARG A 55 -9.56 7.52 -10.58
C ARG A 55 -10.28 7.36 -11.92
N ASN A 56 -11.39 6.62 -11.91
CA ASN A 56 -12.35 6.62 -13.02
C ASN A 56 -13.28 7.84 -12.95
N LYS A 57 -13.77 8.31 -14.09
CA LYS A 57 -14.63 9.51 -14.17
C LYS A 57 -15.94 9.39 -13.38
N SER A 58 -16.45 8.18 -13.24
CA SER A 58 -17.69 7.87 -12.50
C SER A 58 -17.51 7.80 -10.98
N GLU A 59 -16.28 7.70 -10.50
CA GLU A 59 -16.02 7.56 -9.07
C GLU A 59 -16.10 8.90 -8.37
N VAL A 60 -16.84 8.93 -7.27
CA VAL A 60 -17.15 10.17 -6.52
C VAL A 60 -16.31 10.33 -5.27
N ASN A 61 -15.69 9.23 -4.80
CA ASN A 61 -14.81 9.25 -3.63
C ASN A 61 -13.59 8.31 -3.83
N PRO A 62 -12.47 8.54 -3.12
CA PRO A 62 -11.26 7.73 -3.29
C PRO A 62 -11.41 6.29 -2.77
N ILE A 63 -12.39 6.01 -1.92
CA ILE A 63 -12.66 4.66 -1.40
C ILE A 63 -13.13 3.77 -2.55
N ASP A 64 -14.01 4.28 -3.43
CA ASP A 64 -14.51 3.53 -4.58
C ASP A 64 -13.34 3.13 -5.51
N THR A 65 -12.43 4.07 -5.79
CA THR A 65 -11.21 3.81 -6.58
C THR A 65 -10.35 2.72 -5.92
N ALA A 66 -10.05 2.87 -4.62
CA ALA A 66 -9.15 1.95 -3.92
C ALA A 66 -9.73 0.53 -3.80
N LEU A 67 -11.04 0.39 -3.57
CA LEU A 67 -11.69 -0.92 -3.48
C LEU A 67 -11.81 -1.59 -4.84
N ARG A 68 -12.15 -0.85 -5.90
CA ARG A 68 -12.16 -1.39 -7.25
C ARG A 68 -10.81 -1.93 -7.67
N GLU A 69 -9.75 -1.12 -7.51
CA GLU A 69 -8.38 -1.51 -7.86
C GLU A 69 -7.90 -2.71 -7.02
N LEU A 70 -8.22 -2.74 -5.73
CA LEU A 70 -7.91 -3.89 -4.87
C LEU A 70 -8.53 -5.18 -5.43
N ASN A 71 -9.81 -5.15 -5.80
CA ASN A 71 -10.49 -6.31 -6.36
C ASN A 71 -9.92 -6.70 -7.74
N GLU A 72 -9.70 -5.71 -8.63
CA GLU A 72 -9.17 -5.95 -9.99
C GLU A 72 -7.76 -6.54 -9.97
N GLU A 73 -6.89 -6.05 -9.09
CA GLU A 73 -5.50 -6.50 -8.99
C GLU A 73 -5.34 -7.80 -8.21
N THR A 74 -6.16 -8.07 -7.17
CA THR A 74 -5.89 -9.17 -6.22
C THR A 74 -6.98 -10.22 -6.15
N ALA A 75 -8.15 -9.97 -6.75
CA ALA A 75 -9.38 -10.77 -6.64
C ALA A 75 -9.96 -10.88 -5.21
N ILE A 76 -9.52 -10.03 -4.27
CA ILE A 76 -10.12 -9.95 -2.94
C ILE A 76 -11.57 -9.49 -3.07
N ASP A 77 -12.50 -10.20 -2.41
CA ASP A 77 -13.90 -9.79 -2.33
C ASP A 77 -14.03 -8.54 -1.46
N ILE A 78 -14.44 -7.43 -2.07
CA ILE A 78 -14.60 -6.15 -1.38
C ILE A 78 -15.68 -6.17 -0.30
N SER A 79 -16.61 -7.13 -0.32
CA SER A 79 -17.62 -7.29 0.73
C SER A 79 -17.01 -7.69 2.08
N GLU A 80 -15.81 -8.27 2.09
CA GLU A 80 -15.06 -8.64 3.29
C GLU A 80 -14.16 -7.50 3.80
N VAL A 81 -14.01 -6.43 3.00
CA VAL A 81 -13.10 -5.32 3.29
C VAL A 81 -13.79 -4.26 4.16
N ASN A 82 -13.25 -4.04 5.33
CA ASN A 82 -13.73 -2.99 6.23
C ASN A 82 -12.88 -1.73 6.05
N THR A 83 -13.44 -0.70 5.44
CA THR A 83 -12.78 0.60 5.31
C THR A 83 -12.87 1.39 6.61
N ILE A 84 -11.73 1.91 7.08
CA ILE A 84 -11.61 2.67 8.34
C ILE A 84 -11.59 4.18 8.05
N GLY A 85 -10.91 4.59 6.98
CA GLY A 85 -10.79 6.00 6.61
C GLY A 85 -9.69 6.25 5.58
N ILE A 86 -9.29 7.50 5.45
CA ILE A 86 -8.27 7.94 4.49
C ILE A 86 -7.13 8.70 5.18
N LEU A 87 -5.95 8.67 4.59
CA LEU A 87 -4.81 9.48 5.01
C LEU A 87 -4.61 10.70 4.11
N ALA A 88 -3.71 11.59 4.53
CA ALA A 88 -3.26 12.70 3.71
C ALA A 88 -2.69 12.20 2.37
N SER A 89 -2.99 12.95 1.28
CA SER A 89 -2.52 12.59 -0.04
C SER A 89 -1.00 12.62 -0.15
N VAL A 90 -0.46 11.71 -0.95
CA VAL A 90 0.94 11.68 -1.34
C VAL A 90 1.01 11.83 -2.87
N SER A 91 2.08 12.44 -3.36
CA SER A 91 2.33 12.54 -4.80
C SER A 91 3.36 11.50 -5.24
N SER A 92 3.19 10.97 -6.45
CA SER A 92 4.21 10.15 -7.13
C SER A 92 4.68 10.87 -8.41
N SER A 93 5.62 10.24 -9.11
CA SER A 93 6.07 10.75 -10.42
C SER A 93 4.97 10.72 -11.49
N SER A 94 4.02 9.80 -11.38
CA SER A 94 2.94 9.60 -12.36
C SER A 94 1.59 10.20 -11.93
N LEU A 95 1.37 10.41 -10.64
CA LEU A 95 0.11 10.90 -10.07
C LEU A 95 0.34 12.06 -9.11
N SER A 96 -0.40 13.15 -9.29
CA SER A 96 -0.25 14.36 -8.48
C SER A 96 -0.84 14.26 -7.08
N LYS A 97 -1.89 13.46 -6.89
CA LYS A 97 -2.56 13.25 -5.60
C LYS A 97 -3.09 11.83 -5.49
N ILE A 98 -2.41 11.01 -4.70
CA ILE A 98 -2.81 9.64 -4.38
C ILE A 98 -3.34 9.65 -2.96
N ILE A 99 -4.54 9.12 -2.77
CA ILE A 99 -5.17 9.00 -1.45
C ILE A 99 -4.98 7.57 -0.93
N PRO A 100 -4.27 7.38 0.19
CA PRO A 100 -4.25 6.09 0.86
C PRO A 100 -5.56 5.87 1.61
N VAL A 101 -6.25 4.79 1.29
CA VAL A 101 -7.46 4.31 1.97
C VAL A 101 -7.05 3.21 2.95
N ILE A 102 -7.33 3.40 4.23
CA ILE A 102 -7.03 2.43 5.27
C ILE A 102 -8.19 1.45 5.36
N SER A 103 -7.88 0.18 5.16
CA SER A 103 -8.85 -0.90 5.22
C SER A 103 -8.30 -2.10 5.99
N TYR A 104 -9.18 -2.99 6.44
CA TYR A 104 -8.75 -4.24 7.04
C TYR A 104 -9.68 -5.41 6.71
N ILE A 105 -9.10 -6.63 6.76
CA ILE A 105 -9.79 -7.91 6.69
C ILE A 105 -9.36 -8.75 7.89
N ASP A 106 -10.35 -9.40 8.55
CA ASP A 106 -10.07 -10.39 9.59
C ASP A 106 -10.01 -11.80 8.98
N ALA A 107 -8.92 -12.09 8.28
CA ALA A 107 -8.67 -13.37 7.66
C ALA A 107 -7.32 -13.93 8.13
N ASP A 108 -7.11 -15.23 7.99
CA ASP A 108 -5.80 -15.83 8.20
C ASP A 108 -4.84 -15.35 7.11
N PRO A 109 -3.68 -14.74 7.45
CA PRO A 109 -2.76 -14.18 6.46
C PRO A 109 -2.22 -15.21 5.46
N LYS A 110 -1.93 -16.46 5.93
CA LYS A 110 -1.40 -17.52 5.06
C LYS A 110 -2.47 -18.03 4.10
N LEU A 111 -3.70 -18.16 4.57
CA LEU A 111 -4.81 -18.58 3.75
C LEU A 111 -5.09 -17.52 2.68
N LEU A 112 -5.24 -16.26 3.09
CA LEU A 112 -5.53 -15.17 2.16
C LEU A 112 -4.47 -15.03 1.07
N VAL A 113 -3.17 -15.07 1.42
CA VAL A 113 -2.11 -14.94 0.42
C VAL A 113 -2.14 -16.05 -0.62
N SER A 114 -2.56 -17.27 -0.24
CA SER A 114 -2.68 -18.39 -1.17
C SER A 114 -3.86 -18.26 -2.15
N GLU A 115 -4.83 -17.42 -1.85
CA GLU A 115 -6.04 -17.17 -2.65
C GLU A 115 -5.89 -15.96 -3.58
N LEU A 116 -4.87 -15.11 -3.38
CA LEU A 116 -4.64 -13.94 -4.22
C LEU A 116 -4.36 -14.34 -5.67
N LYS A 117 -4.95 -13.59 -6.59
CA LYS A 117 -4.79 -13.81 -8.02
C LYS A 117 -4.32 -12.52 -8.70
N SER A 118 -3.19 -12.60 -9.38
CA SER A 118 -2.70 -11.50 -10.20
C SER A 118 -3.53 -11.34 -11.48
N ASN A 119 -3.82 -10.10 -11.81
CA ASN A 119 -4.36 -9.73 -13.13
C ASN A 119 -3.24 -9.56 -14.19
N GLY A 120 -1.98 -9.85 -13.84
CA GLY A 120 -0.79 -9.67 -14.67
C GLY A 120 0.00 -8.39 -14.37
N GLU A 121 -0.50 -7.54 -13.49
CA GLU A 121 0.19 -6.28 -13.13
C GLU A 121 1.22 -6.46 -12.02
N TRP A 122 1.21 -7.57 -11.30
CA TRP A 122 2.19 -7.90 -10.27
C TRP A 122 2.67 -9.34 -10.36
N ASP A 123 3.92 -9.56 -9.95
CA ASP A 123 4.61 -10.86 -10.01
C ASP A 123 4.65 -11.55 -8.64
N GLU A 124 4.40 -10.83 -7.56
CA GLU A 124 4.45 -11.33 -6.19
C GLU A 124 3.60 -10.46 -5.27
N ALA A 125 2.84 -11.07 -4.37
CA ALA A 125 2.20 -10.40 -3.26
C ALA A 125 2.84 -10.87 -1.94
N ILE A 126 3.08 -9.94 -1.03
CA ILE A 126 3.70 -10.20 0.27
C ILE A 126 2.85 -9.62 1.41
N LEU A 127 2.83 -10.33 2.53
CA LEU A 127 2.23 -9.88 3.78
C LEU A 127 3.34 -9.70 4.81
N VAL A 128 3.59 -8.45 5.17
CA VAL A 128 4.65 -8.07 6.10
C VAL A 128 4.03 -7.75 7.47
N PRO A 129 4.52 -8.32 8.58
CA PRO A 129 4.03 -7.97 9.91
C PRO A 129 4.15 -6.47 10.19
N ILE A 130 3.13 -5.88 10.80
CA ILE A 130 3.09 -4.45 11.13
C ILE A 130 4.26 -4.05 12.04
N GLU A 131 4.62 -4.91 12.98
CA GLU A 131 5.73 -4.67 13.90
C GLU A 131 7.06 -4.45 13.17
N TYR A 132 7.21 -5.04 11.96
CA TYR A 132 8.37 -4.82 11.12
C TYR A 132 8.55 -3.34 10.75
N PHE A 133 7.45 -2.65 10.44
CA PHE A 133 7.46 -1.25 10.03
C PHE A 133 7.47 -0.25 11.20
N LYS A 134 7.12 -0.69 12.40
CA LYS A 134 7.22 0.12 13.62
C LYS A 134 8.65 0.28 14.11
N ASP A 135 9.54 -0.65 13.73
CA ASP A 135 10.96 -0.57 14.04
C ASP A 135 11.62 0.51 13.18
N MET A 136 11.84 1.67 13.77
CA MET A 136 12.39 2.84 13.08
C MET A 136 13.85 2.66 12.65
N GLU A 137 14.59 1.70 13.19
CA GLU A 137 15.97 1.39 12.79
C GLU A 137 16.02 0.75 11.39
N ARG A 138 14.90 0.17 10.91
CA ARG A 138 14.78 -0.40 9.56
C ARG A 138 14.56 0.66 8.48
N TRP A 139 14.27 1.88 8.90
CA TRP A 139 14.03 2.98 7.99
C TRP A 139 15.27 3.83 7.79
N SER A 140 15.48 4.24 6.56
CA SER A 140 16.47 5.23 6.18
C SER A 140 15.82 6.27 5.26
N TYR A 141 16.50 7.38 5.02
CA TYR A 141 16.06 8.36 4.05
C TYR A 141 17.23 8.95 3.28
N GLY A 142 16.99 9.27 2.02
CA GLY A 142 17.85 10.10 1.19
C GLY A 142 17.21 11.48 0.99
N LEU A 143 18.04 12.45 0.63
CA LEU A 143 17.60 13.79 0.27
C LEU A 143 17.54 13.89 -1.26
N SER A 144 16.45 14.45 -1.76
CA SER A 144 16.28 14.79 -3.17
C SER A 144 15.88 16.26 -3.29
N ILE A 145 16.35 16.92 -4.35
CA ILE A 145 16.02 18.33 -4.62
C ILE A 145 15.17 18.39 -5.89
N LYS A 146 14.00 19.01 -5.78
CA LYS A 146 13.12 19.30 -6.91
C LYS A 146 12.62 20.73 -6.79
N GLU A 147 12.79 21.53 -7.86
CA GLU A 147 12.33 22.92 -7.91
C GLU A 147 12.82 23.77 -6.71
N ASN A 148 14.08 23.61 -6.31
CA ASN A 148 14.73 24.24 -5.15
C ASN A 148 14.14 23.86 -3.78
N ASN A 149 13.30 22.83 -3.70
CA ASN A 149 12.82 22.28 -2.44
C ASN A 149 13.48 20.95 -2.14
N GLU A 150 13.87 20.75 -0.87
CA GLU A 150 14.43 19.50 -0.38
C GLU A 150 13.31 18.55 0.06
N TYR A 151 13.40 17.29 -0.38
CA TYR A 151 12.45 16.24 -0.05
C TYR A 151 13.19 15.03 0.53
N LYS A 152 12.59 14.42 1.55
CA LYS A 152 13.02 13.12 2.06
C LYS A 152 12.36 12.01 1.25
N ILE A 153 13.18 11.09 0.75
CA ILE A 153 12.73 9.83 0.16
C ILE A 153 13.05 8.75 1.17
N TYR A 154 12.01 8.08 1.68
CA TYR A 154 12.14 7.04 2.69
C TYR A 154 12.34 5.67 2.05
N PHE A 155 13.12 4.85 2.74
CA PHE A 155 13.47 3.49 2.34
C PHE A 155 13.30 2.54 3.53
N CYS A 156 12.74 1.35 3.28
CA CYS A 156 12.73 0.25 4.24
C CYS A 156 13.13 -1.04 3.52
N SER A 157 14.21 -1.68 3.97
CA SER A 157 14.59 -3.00 3.45
C SER A 157 13.75 -4.08 4.15
N ILE A 158 13.10 -4.94 3.38
CA ILE A 158 12.28 -6.03 3.88
C ILE A 158 13.01 -7.34 3.58
N ASN A 159 13.47 -8.02 4.63
CA ASN A 159 14.23 -9.26 4.49
C ASN A 159 13.31 -10.41 4.04
N SER A 160 13.85 -11.37 3.30
CA SER A 160 13.12 -12.52 2.75
C SER A 160 12.48 -13.43 3.80
N ASP A 161 12.97 -13.42 5.04
CA ASP A 161 12.44 -14.17 6.18
C ASP A 161 11.37 -13.41 6.99
N ALA A 162 11.07 -12.17 6.60
CA ALA A 162 10.21 -11.27 7.35
C ALA A 162 8.75 -11.20 6.84
N PHE A 163 8.38 -11.96 5.82
CA PHE A 163 7.04 -11.86 5.21
C PHE A 163 6.51 -13.22 4.72
N ILE A 164 5.21 -13.29 4.52
CA ILE A 164 4.52 -14.39 3.84
C ILE A 164 4.34 -13.98 2.38
N SER A 165 4.58 -14.87 1.42
CA SER A 165 4.53 -14.57 0.00
C SER A 165 3.64 -15.53 -0.79
N THR A 166 3.17 -15.07 -1.95
CA THR A 166 2.57 -15.94 -3.00
C THR A 166 3.60 -16.84 -3.67
N LYS A 167 4.91 -16.58 -3.48
CA LYS A 167 6.00 -17.42 -3.99
C LYS A 167 6.42 -18.48 -2.98
N SER A 168 7.05 -19.54 -3.49
CA SER A 168 7.65 -20.58 -2.66
C SER A 168 8.89 -20.05 -1.91
N ASP A 169 9.22 -20.64 -0.75
CA ASP A 169 10.34 -20.24 0.09
C ASP A 169 11.68 -20.20 -0.66
N SER A 170 11.87 -21.09 -1.64
CA SER A 170 13.10 -21.14 -2.45
C SER A 170 13.24 -19.96 -3.43
N GLU A 171 12.18 -19.22 -3.69
CA GLU A 171 12.14 -18.07 -4.60
C GLU A 171 12.16 -16.73 -3.87
N LEU A 172 12.05 -16.73 -2.53
CA LEU A 172 11.98 -15.51 -1.74
C LEU A 172 13.27 -14.70 -1.82
N LYS A 173 13.11 -13.40 -2.02
CA LYS A 173 14.21 -12.42 -2.04
C LYS A 173 13.82 -11.24 -1.17
N SER A 174 14.84 -10.60 -0.58
CA SER A 174 14.62 -9.33 0.11
C SER A 174 14.17 -8.25 -0.87
N HIS A 175 13.31 -7.36 -0.38
CA HIS A 175 12.74 -6.27 -1.16
C HIS A 175 13.13 -4.91 -0.58
N LEU A 176 13.18 -3.90 -1.45
CA LEU A 176 13.31 -2.50 -1.04
C LEU A 176 11.97 -1.79 -1.23
N LEU A 177 11.39 -1.35 -0.12
CA LEU A 177 10.24 -0.46 -0.12
C LEU A 177 10.72 0.99 -0.19
N TRP A 178 10.25 1.77 -1.17
CA TRP A 178 10.62 3.15 -1.37
C TRP A 178 9.54 3.95 -2.13
N GLY A 179 9.76 5.25 -2.34
CA GLY A 179 8.85 6.10 -3.11
C GLY A 179 7.55 6.43 -2.37
N ALA A 180 6.45 6.56 -3.12
CA ALA A 180 5.16 6.98 -2.59
C ALA A 180 4.62 6.00 -1.52
N THR A 181 4.78 4.69 -1.73
CA THR A 181 4.33 3.66 -0.78
C THR A 181 5.08 3.75 0.55
N ALA A 182 6.41 3.88 0.50
CA ALA A 182 7.22 4.09 1.71
C ALA A 182 6.85 5.40 2.43
N GLN A 183 6.58 6.48 1.68
CA GLN A 183 6.13 7.75 2.25
C GLN A 183 4.79 7.62 2.98
N MET A 184 3.81 6.90 2.39
CA MET A 184 2.51 6.64 3.01
C MET A 184 2.65 5.85 4.30
N MET A 185 3.47 4.78 4.28
CA MET A 185 3.74 3.94 5.46
C MET A 185 4.48 4.71 6.54
N TRP A 186 5.53 5.46 6.17
CA TRP A 186 6.25 6.32 7.10
C TRP A 186 5.32 7.31 7.80
N ASN A 187 4.46 8.00 7.02
CA ASN A 187 3.50 8.95 7.58
C ASN A 187 2.54 8.27 8.55
N PHE A 188 2.06 7.07 8.21
CA PHE A 188 1.12 6.31 9.04
C PHE A 188 1.75 5.84 10.35
N PHE A 189 2.95 5.29 10.34
CA PHE A 189 3.60 4.75 11.54
C PHE A 189 4.25 5.83 12.43
N LYS A 190 4.36 7.07 11.94
CA LYS A 190 4.81 8.23 12.72
C LYS A 190 3.68 9.01 13.40
N LEU A 191 2.41 8.69 13.10
CA LEU A 191 1.26 9.23 13.83
C LEU A 191 1.18 8.62 15.22
#